data_2cf08fab43d94d695d15af588fea9f42
#
_entry.id   2cf08fab43d94d695d15af588fea9f42
#
_cell.length_a   1.000
_cell.length_b   1.000
_cell.length_c   1.000
_cell.angle_alpha   90.00
_cell.angle_beta   90.00
_cell.angle_gamma   90.00
#
_symmetry.space_group_name_H-M   'P 1'
#
loop_
_entity.id
_entity.type
_entity.pdbx_description
1 polymer ?
#
loop_
_entity_poly.entity_id
_entity_poly.type
_entity_poly.pdbx_seq_one_letter_code
_entity_poly.pdbx_strand_id
1 'polypeptide(L)'
;MKFSALASGSTGNLYTLEDAETRIIIECGLPYKQIQKLLPLPPTHYAACLITHSHADHSYAAQELQRRGIPIHCSNATAESIGLRRGWTXAGSEQIGTLQIKTYEAQHDVPNLMFLIRSTQDGETLLFAIDTYYIRENFHGITIWACECNYSKELLQDGDALADRLYTSHMELRTLLSALASSDLSQCREIHLLHISQDRGDPQAFARATQEQTGIPAYAAQPITTRNQHDYQRIQRNIPHRQ
;
A
#
# COMPACT_ATOMS: atom_id res chain seq x y z
N MET A 1 -12.83 5.43 -7.98
CA MET A 1 -12.08 4.36 -7.28
C MET A 1 -11.90 4.76 -5.81
N LYS A 2 -11.88 3.79 -4.87
CA LYS A 2 -11.71 4.05 -3.43
C LYS A 2 -10.58 3.19 -2.87
N PHE A 3 -9.58 3.82 -2.29
CA PHE A 3 -8.48 3.15 -1.57
C PHE A 3 -8.72 3.29 -0.07
N SER A 4 -8.44 2.22 0.69
CA SER A 4 -8.54 2.24 2.15
C SER A 4 -7.35 1.53 2.78
N ALA A 5 -6.67 2.20 3.70
CA ALA A 5 -5.61 1.61 4.51
C ALA A 5 -6.23 1.10 5.81
N LEU A 6 -6.32 -0.22 5.96
CA LEU A 6 -6.94 -0.85 7.14
C LEU A 6 -5.89 -1.15 8.22
N ALA A 7 -4.65 -1.40 7.80
CA ALA A 7 -3.49 -1.57 8.66
C ALA A 7 -2.25 -1.19 7.86
N SER A 8 -1.30 -0.49 8.48
CA SER A 8 -0.09 -0.08 7.78
C SER A 8 1.09 0.04 8.74
N GLY A 9 2.17 -0.68 8.47
CA GLY A 9 3.41 -0.65 9.26
C GLY A 9 4.00 -2.04 9.48
N SER A 10 5.12 -2.10 10.17
CA SER A 10 5.89 -3.33 10.38
C SER A 10 5.16 -4.40 11.21
N THR A 11 4.02 -4.08 11.79
CA THR A 11 3.19 -5.06 12.52
C THR A 11 2.15 -5.75 11.62
N GLY A 12 2.03 -5.32 10.36
CA GLY A 12 1.17 -5.92 9.37
C GLY A 12 0.44 -4.92 8.50
N ASN A 13 0.37 -5.24 7.22
CA ASN A 13 -0.16 -4.37 6.18
C ASN A 13 -1.40 -5.01 5.56
N LEU A 14 -2.45 -4.20 5.42
CA LEU A 14 -3.72 -4.62 4.82
C LEU A 14 -4.42 -3.39 4.23
N TYR A 15 -4.68 -3.45 2.94
CA TYR A 15 -5.34 -2.36 2.22
C TYR A 15 -6.44 -2.93 1.34
N THR A 16 -7.39 -2.09 0.93
CA THR A 16 -8.39 -2.45 -0.07
C THR A 16 -8.46 -1.39 -1.15
N LEU A 17 -8.75 -1.84 -2.36
CA LEU A 17 -9.04 -0.97 -3.49
C LEU A 17 -10.33 -1.45 -4.15
N GLU A 18 -11.23 -0.52 -4.44
CA GLU A 18 -12.48 -0.87 -5.10
C GLU A 18 -12.91 0.21 -6.10
N ASP A 19 -13.49 -0.21 -7.19
CA ASP A 19 -14.29 0.65 -8.06
C ASP A 19 -15.78 0.22 -7.95
N ALA A 20 -16.61 0.62 -8.88
CA ALA A 20 -18.04 0.32 -8.83
C ALA A 20 -18.35 -1.19 -8.92
N GLU A 21 -17.45 -2.00 -9.50
CA GLU A 21 -17.74 -3.41 -9.78
C GLU A 21 -16.72 -4.38 -9.15
N THR A 22 -15.46 -3.96 -8.97
CA THR A 22 -14.37 -4.85 -8.54
C THR A 22 -13.77 -4.37 -7.24
N ARG A 23 -13.55 -5.32 -6.31
CA ARG A 23 -12.83 -5.09 -5.06
C ARG A 23 -11.65 -6.04 -4.97
N ILE A 24 -10.51 -5.51 -4.55
CA ILE A 24 -9.31 -6.33 -4.29
C ILE A 24 -8.72 -5.98 -2.92
N ILE A 25 -8.00 -6.95 -2.37
CA ILE A 25 -7.14 -6.76 -1.21
C ILE A 25 -5.74 -6.46 -1.74
N ILE A 26 -5.02 -5.56 -1.08
CA ILE A 26 -3.58 -5.36 -1.32
C ILE A 26 -2.90 -5.61 0.02
N GLU A 27 -1.94 -6.52 0.03
CA GLU A 27 -1.24 -7.06 1.20
C GLU A 27 -2.15 -7.85 2.13
N CYS A 28 -1.57 -8.85 2.80
CA CYS A 28 -2.26 -9.68 3.78
C CYS A 28 -1.33 -10.06 4.93
N GLY A 29 -0.61 -9.06 5.45
CA GLY A 29 0.43 -9.22 6.46
C GLY A 29 -0.06 -9.41 7.90
N LEU A 30 -1.27 -9.93 8.07
CA LEU A 30 -1.91 -10.12 9.37
C LEU A 30 -2.50 -11.53 9.48
N PRO A 31 -2.68 -12.06 10.69
CA PRO A 31 -3.44 -13.29 10.85
C PRO A 31 -4.83 -13.20 10.22
N TYR A 32 -5.26 -14.26 9.56
CA TYR A 32 -6.53 -14.30 8.80
C TYR A 32 -7.73 -13.82 9.63
N LYS A 33 -7.80 -14.19 10.92
CA LYS A 33 -8.90 -13.74 11.78
C LYS A 33 -8.91 -12.22 11.98
N GLN A 34 -7.74 -11.58 11.98
CA GLN A 34 -7.67 -10.12 12.05
C GLN A 34 -8.09 -9.50 10.72
N ILE A 35 -7.65 -10.09 9.60
CA ILE A 35 -8.08 -9.64 8.25
C ILE A 35 -9.62 -9.66 8.17
N GLN A 36 -10.25 -10.77 8.59
CA GLN A 36 -11.71 -10.88 8.58
C GLN A 36 -12.41 -9.78 9.40
N LYS A 37 -11.82 -9.38 10.51
CA LYS A 37 -12.39 -8.34 11.38
C LYS A 37 -12.22 -6.92 10.80
N LEU A 38 -11.12 -6.69 10.09
CA LEU A 38 -10.80 -5.36 9.55
C LEU A 38 -11.50 -5.10 8.21
N LEU A 39 -11.66 -6.13 7.39
CA LEU A 39 -12.31 -5.97 6.08
C LEU A 39 -13.79 -5.60 6.27
N PRO A 40 -14.29 -4.62 5.52
CA PRO A 40 -15.72 -4.26 5.54
C PRO A 40 -16.65 -5.40 5.11
N LEU A 41 -16.15 -6.30 4.26
CA LEU A 41 -16.89 -7.45 3.72
C LEU A 41 -16.09 -8.73 3.93
N PRO A 42 -16.72 -9.90 3.95
CA PRO A 42 -15.98 -11.16 4.02
C PRO A 42 -14.94 -11.27 2.91
N PRO A 43 -13.77 -11.89 3.18
CA PRO A 43 -12.69 -11.98 2.17
C PRO A 43 -13.13 -12.55 0.82
N THR A 44 -14.14 -13.43 0.81
CA THR A 44 -14.68 -14.04 -0.43
C THR A 44 -15.41 -13.04 -1.33
N HIS A 45 -15.65 -11.81 -0.88
CA HIS A 45 -16.23 -10.74 -1.69
C HIS A 45 -15.17 -9.93 -2.45
N TYR A 46 -13.89 -10.30 -2.30
CA TYR A 46 -12.79 -9.66 -3.01
C TYR A 46 -12.33 -10.57 -4.15
N ALA A 47 -12.12 -9.97 -5.32
CA ALA A 47 -11.77 -10.72 -6.53
C ALA A 47 -10.36 -11.34 -6.44
N ALA A 48 -9.46 -10.71 -5.66
CA ALA A 48 -8.08 -11.17 -5.52
C ALA A 48 -7.40 -10.47 -4.34
N CYS A 49 -6.21 -11.00 -3.98
CA CYS A 49 -5.27 -10.32 -3.10
C CYS A 49 -3.94 -10.14 -3.85
N LEU A 50 -3.46 -8.90 -3.96
CA LEU A 50 -2.15 -8.57 -4.52
C LEU A 50 -1.14 -8.52 -3.39
N ILE A 51 0.05 -9.10 -3.58
CA ILE A 51 1.14 -9.08 -2.59
C ILE A 51 2.38 -8.54 -3.26
N THR A 52 2.98 -7.53 -2.67
CA THR A 52 4.17 -6.86 -3.22
C THR A 52 5.42 -7.73 -3.10
N HIS A 53 5.65 -8.32 -1.91
CA HIS A 53 6.85 -9.11 -1.64
C HIS A 53 6.63 -10.12 -0.50
N SER A 54 7.69 -10.87 -0.16
CA SER A 54 7.58 -12.07 0.68
C SER A 54 7.67 -11.81 2.20
N HIS A 55 7.98 -10.61 2.66
CA HIS A 55 8.08 -10.35 4.10
C HIS A 55 6.75 -10.65 4.81
N ALA A 56 6.84 -11.12 6.06
CA ALA A 56 5.68 -11.62 6.78
C ALA A 56 4.60 -10.55 7.02
N ASP A 57 5.02 -9.31 7.27
CA ASP A 57 4.08 -8.20 7.48
C ASP A 57 3.36 -7.75 6.20
N HIS A 58 3.64 -8.42 5.06
CA HIS A 58 2.93 -8.22 3.79
C HIS A 58 2.20 -9.50 3.33
N SER A 59 2.71 -10.69 3.69
CA SER A 59 2.26 -11.94 3.10
C SER A 59 1.75 -12.99 4.09
N TYR A 60 1.66 -12.68 5.38
CA TYR A 60 1.40 -13.64 6.47
C TYR A 60 0.24 -14.59 6.19
N ALA A 61 -0.89 -14.07 5.72
CA ALA A 61 -2.10 -14.89 5.51
C ALA A 61 -2.24 -15.43 4.07
N ALA A 62 -1.22 -15.27 3.23
CA ALA A 62 -1.32 -15.61 1.80
C ALA A 62 -1.77 -17.05 1.56
N GLN A 63 -1.14 -18.03 2.23
CA GLN A 63 -1.51 -19.43 2.08
C GLN A 63 -2.94 -19.70 2.57
N GLU A 64 -3.35 -19.05 3.66
CA GLU A 64 -4.70 -19.23 4.20
C GLU A 64 -5.75 -18.64 3.25
N LEU A 65 -5.50 -17.46 2.70
CA LEU A 65 -6.38 -16.86 1.69
C LEU A 65 -6.49 -17.77 0.45
N GLN A 66 -5.35 -18.29 -0.04
CA GLN A 66 -5.34 -19.20 -1.19
C GLN A 66 -6.14 -20.47 -0.92
N ARG A 67 -5.98 -21.09 0.29
CA ARG A 67 -6.75 -22.28 0.68
C ARG A 67 -8.26 -22.00 0.73
N ARG A 68 -8.65 -20.76 0.97
CA ARG A 68 -10.05 -20.33 1.02
C ARG A 68 -10.59 -19.88 -0.33
N GLY A 69 -9.80 -20.05 -1.39
CA GLY A 69 -10.24 -19.78 -2.76
C GLY A 69 -10.07 -18.35 -3.22
N ILE A 70 -9.36 -17.49 -2.45
CA ILE A 70 -9.08 -16.12 -2.88
C ILE A 70 -7.81 -16.17 -3.75
N PRO A 71 -7.89 -15.74 -5.02
CA PRO A 71 -6.71 -15.72 -5.89
C PRO A 71 -5.63 -14.79 -5.32
N ILE A 72 -4.38 -15.27 -5.29
CA ILE A 72 -3.23 -14.48 -4.86
C ILE A 72 -2.41 -14.12 -6.09
N HIS A 73 -2.10 -12.85 -6.26
CA HIS A 73 -1.28 -12.33 -7.34
C HIS A 73 -0.01 -11.70 -6.75
N CYS A 74 1.13 -12.26 -7.08
CA CYS A 74 2.46 -11.79 -6.63
C CYS A 74 3.51 -12.26 -7.64
N SER A 75 4.74 -11.79 -7.50
CA SER A 75 5.83 -12.29 -8.37
C SER A 75 6.09 -13.78 -8.12
N ASN A 76 6.69 -14.45 -9.11
CA ASN A 76 7.11 -15.85 -8.94
C ASN A 76 8.10 -16.00 -7.78
N ALA A 77 9.02 -15.06 -7.62
CA ALA A 77 9.98 -15.07 -6.51
C ALA A 77 9.26 -14.99 -5.15
N THR A 78 8.26 -14.12 -5.04
CA THR A 78 7.44 -14.04 -3.83
C THR A 78 6.67 -15.33 -3.60
N ALA A 79 6.00 -15.87 -4.63
CA ALA A 79 5.23 -17.11 -4.51
C ALA A 79 6.11 -18.27 -4.04
N GLU A 80 7.29 -18.41 -4.63
CA GLU A 80 8.26 -19.46 -4.24
C GLU A 80 8.68 -19.29 -2.77
N SER A 81 9.03 -18.05 -2.39
CA SER A 81 9.49 -17.74 -1.02
C SER A 81 8.44 -18.06 0.04
N ILE A 82 7.15 -17.80 -0.23
CA ILE A 82 6.09 -18.01 0.77
C ILE A 82 5.29 -19.31 0.54
N GLY A 83 5.78 -20.18 -0.36
CA GLY A 83 5.21 -21.52 -0.55
C GLY A 83 3.84 -21.53 -1.23
N LEU A 84 3.57 -20.59 -2.13
CA LEU A 84 2.37 -20.61 -2.97
C LEU A 84 2.59 -21.49 -4.20
N ARG A 85 1.50 -22.02 -4.75
CA ARG A 85 1.58 -22.92 -5.90
C ARG A 85 2.00 -22.22 -7.19
N ARG A 86 1.65 -20.94 -7.37
CA ARG A 86 2.00 -20.15 -8.54
C ARG A 86 2.05 -18.66 -8.17
N GLY A 87 2.97 -17.95 -8.77
CA GLY A 87 3.03 -16.49 -8.75
C GLY A 87 2.78 -15.92 -10.13
N TRP A 88 2.78 -14.63 -10.22
CA TRP A 88 2.71 -13.88 -11.49
C TRP A 88 3.98 -14.10 -12.29
N THR A 89 3.81 -14.37 -13.58
CA THR A 89 4.96 -14.41 -14.48
C THR A 89 5.18 -13.02 -15.06
N UNK A 90 6.19 -12.56 -14.61
CA UNK A 90 6.62 -11.44 -15.26
C UNK A 90 6.03 -10.19 -14.91
N ALA A 91 6.85 -9.39 -15.30
CA ALA A 91 6.42 -8.01 -15.40
C ALA A 91 5.46 -7.83 -16.57
N GLY A 92 4.22 -7.72 -16.30
CA GLY A 92 3.21 -7.58 -17.35
C GLY A 92 2.02 -6.76 -16.87
N SER A 93 1.03 -6.71 -17.72
CA SER A 93 -0.26 -6.16 -17.33
C SER A 93 -1.26 -7.30 -17.17
N GLU A 94 -2.05 -7.23 -16.12
CA GLU A 94 -3.12 -8.20 -15.88
C GLU A 94 -4.41 -7.46 -15.59
N GLN A 95 -5.53 -8.11 -15.88
CA GLN A 95 -6.85 -7.55 -15.60
C GLN A 95 -7.56 -8.44 -14.57
N ILE A 96 -8.04 -7.82 -13.50
CA ILE A 96 -8.87 -8.46 -12.47
C ILE A 96 -10.19 -7.69 -12.45
N GLY A 97 -11.24 -8.31 -12.99
CA GLY A 97 -12.51 -7.61 -13.18
C GLY A 97 -12.34 -6.36 -14.01
N THR A 98 -12.68 -5.21 -13.44
CA THR A 98 -12.56 -3.90 -14.09
C THR A 98 -11.21 -3.20 -13.82
N LEU A 99 -10.33 -3.83 -13.04
CA LEU A 99 -9.04 -3.24 -12.66
C LEU A 99 -7.92 -3.79 -13.56
N GLN A 100 -7.21 -2.90 -14.23
CA GLN A 100 -6.00 -3.19 -15.02
C GLN A 100 -4.79 -2.93 -14.13
N ILE A 101 -3.99 -3.98 -13.89
CA ILE A 101 -2.82 -3.91 -13.00
C ILE A 101 -1.55 -4.02 -13.84
N LYS A 102 -0.64 -3.08 -13.65
CA LYS A 102 0.71 -3.12 -14.21
C LYS A 102 1.71 -3.09 -13.06
N THR A 103 2.73 -3.95 -13.15
CA THR A 103 3.74 -4.07 -12.10
C THR A 103 5.04 -3.37 -12.48
N TYR A 104 5.72 -2.82 -11.48
CA TYR A 104 7.04 -2.21 -11.60
C TYR A 104 7.92 -2.74 -10.48
N GLU A 105 9.22 -2.79 -10.70
CA GLU A 105 10.17 -3.23 -9.70
C GLU A 105 10.38 -2.13 -8.64
N ALA A 106 10.24 -2.49 -7.38
CA ALA A 106 10.55 -1.62 -6.25
C ALA A 106 11.98 -1.87 -5.77
N GLN A 107 12.55 -0.89 -5.08
CA GLN A 107 13.94 -0.93 -4.60
C GLN A 107 13.96 -1.35 -3.13
N HIS A 108 14.18 -2.65 -2.88
CA HIS A 108 14.09 -3.25 -1.55
C HIS A 108 15.13 -4.38 -1.40
N ASP A 109 15.24 -4.96 -0.20
CA ASP A 109 16.20 -6.02 0.11
C ASP A 109 15.79 -7.41 -0.44
N VAL A 110 14.50 -7.57 -0.81
CA VAL A 110 14.00 -8.76 -1.51
C VAL A 110 13.26 -8.31 -2.78
N PRO A 111 13.04 -9.21 -3.76
CA PRO A 111 12.22 -8.86 -4.93
C PRO A 111 10.86 -8.32 -4.52
N ASN A 112 10.56 -7.10 -4.91
CA ASN A 112 9.38 -6.35 -4.48
C ASN A 112 8.75 -5.64 -5.68
N LEU A 113 7.41 -5.52 -5.68
CA LEU A 113 6.64 -4.91 -6.77
C LEU A 113 5.90 -3.67 -6.29
N MET A 114 5.90 -2.66 -7.14
CA MET A 114 4.92 -1.57 -7.09
C MET A 114 3.78 -1.92 -8.05
N PHE A 115 2.58 -1.46 -7.72
CA PHE A 115 1.38 -1.68 -8.55
C PHE A 115 0.85 -0.35 -9.09
N LEU A 116 0.68 -0.28 -10.40
CA LEU A 116 -0.08 0.78 -11.06
C LEU A 116 -1.43 0.17 -11.46
N ILE A 117 -2.52 0.64 -10.85
CA ILE A 117 -3.84 0.03 -11.01
C ILE A 117 -4.82 1.05 -11.57
N ARG A 118 -5.34 0.77 -12.75
CA ARG A 118 -6.32 1.64 -13.42
C ARG A 118 -7.70 0.97 -13.47
N SER A 119 -8.71 1.72 -13.10
CA SER A 119 -10.11 1.28 -13.26
C SER A 119 -10.60 1.59 -14.68
N THR A 120 -11.19 0.60 -15.33
CA THR A 120 -11.86 0.81 -16.62
C THR A 120 -13.25 1.41 -16.46
N GLN A 121 -13.77 1.51 -15.23
CA GLN A 121 -15.09 2.07 -14.94
C GLN A 121 -15.05 3.61 -14.85
N ASP A 122 -14.09 4.14 -14.10
CA ASP A 122 -14.04 5.60 -13.85
C ASP A 122 -12.76 6.24 -14.40
N GLY A 123 -11.82 5.43 -14.92
CA GLY A 123 -10.55 5.90 -15.48
C GLY A 123 -9.53 6.32 -14.43
N GLU A 124 -9.85 6.25 -13.14
CA GLU A 124 -8.92 6.60 -12.07
C GLU A 124 -7.76 5.61 -11.99
N THR A 125 -6.62 6.10 -11.54
CA THR A 125 -5.38 5.33 -11.46
C THR A 125 -4.75 5.48 -10.08
N LEU A 126 -4.48 4.35 -9.43
CA LEU A 126 -3.74 4.28 -8.17
C LEU A 126 -2.30 3.86 -8.45
N LEU A 127 -1.34 4.55 -7.86
CA LEU A 127 0.03 4.04 -7.68
C LEU A 127 0.17 3.54 -6.24
N PHE A 128 0.51 2.26 -6.08
CA PHE A 128 0.79 1.65 -4.78
C PHE A 128 2.28 1.29 -4.73
N ALA A 129 3.03 1.91 -3.82
CA ALA A 129 4.49 1.73 -3.70
C ALA A 129 4.88 1.68 -2.22
N ILE A 130 5.20 0.48 -1.75
CA ILE A 130 5.51 0.24 -0.34
C ILE A 130 6.84 -0.53 -0.25
N ASP A 131 7.57 -0.31 0.84
CA ASP A 131 8.88 -0.92 1.08
C ASP A 131 9.81 -0.72 -0.12
N THR A 132 10.00 0.55 -0.47
CA THR A 132 10.93 0.96 -1.50
C THR A 132 11.57 2.28 -1.08
N TYR A 133 12.90 2.33 -1.10
CA TYR A 133 13.59 3.55 -0.72
C TYR A 133 13.57 4.63 -1.82
N TYR A 134 13.14 4.27 -3.03
CA TYR A 134 13.15 5.20 -4.16
C TYR A 134 12.16 4.74 -5.25
N ILE A 135 11.47 5.69 -5.87
CA ILE A 135 10.62 5.45 -7.05
C ILE A 135 11.42 5.96 -8.27
N ARG A 136 11.79 5.03 -9.14
CA ARG A 136 12.63 5.32 -10.29
C ARG A 136 11.85 5.92 -11.45
N GLU A 137 10.61 5.48 -11.61
CA GLU A 137 9.77 5.83 -12.75
C GLU A 137 9.07 7.17 -12.54
N ASN A 138 8.88 7.91 -13.63
CA ASN A 138 8.04 9.11 -13.65
C ASN A 138 6.63 8.71 -14.08
N PHE A 139 5.69 8.76 -13.14
CA PHE A 139 4.31 8.39 -13.41
C PHE A 139 3.50 9.62 -13.80
N HIS A 140 2.52 9.43 -14.69
CA HIS A 140 1.60 10.47 -15.17
C HIS A 140 0.16 9.99 -15.00
N GLY A 141 -0.76 10.94 -14.76
CA GLY A 141 -2.18 10.64 -14.69
C GLY A 141 -2.59 9.86 -13.44
N ILE A 142 -1.79 9.91 -12.39
CA ILE A 142 -2.12 9.23 -11.12
C ILE A 142 -3.16 10.06 -10.38
N THR A 143 -4.28 9.43 -10.02
CA THR A 143 -5.34 10.10 -9.25
C THR A 143 -5.21 9.83 -7.76
N ILE A 144 -4.63 8.68 -7.37
CA ILE A 144 -4.39 8.32 -5.97
C ILE A 144 -2.94 7.84 -5.83
N TRP A 145 -2.16 8.52 -5.00
CA TRP A 145 -0.82 8.06 -4.60
C TRP A 145 -0.95 7.36 -3.25
N ALA A 146 -0.53 6.11 -3.16
CA ALA A 146 -0.51 5.30 -1.93
C ALA A 146 0.92 4.78 -1.77
N CYS A 147 1.77 5.57 -1.11
CA CYS A 147 3.21 5.37 -1.12
C CYS A 147 3.79 5.36 0.27
N GLU A 148 4.87 4.61 0.43
CA GLU A 148 5.62 4.60 1.67
C GLU A 148 6.13 5.99 2.02
N CYS A 149 6.08 6.30 3.32
CA CYS A 149 6.74 7.45 3.93
C CYS A 149 7.21 7.02 5.31
N ASN A 150 8.31 6.26 5.37
CA ASN A 150 8.65 5.49 6.55
C ASN A 150 9.24 6.35 7.67
N TYR A 151 10.18 7.24 7.35
CA TYR A 151 10.94 7.97 8.35
C TYR A 151 11.32 9.36 7.86
N SER A 152 11.83 10.18 8.77
CA SER A 152 12.49 11.44 8.45
C SER A 152 13.89 11.43 9.06
N LYS A 153 14.87 11.93 8.32
CA LYS A 153 16.26 12.03 8.80
C LYS A 153 16.36 12.86 10.08
N GLU A 154 15.51 13.85 10.23
CA GLU A 154 15.48 14.69 11.44
C GLU A 154 15.09 13.92 12.71
N LEU A 155 14.40 12.79 12.55
CA LEU A 155 13.97 11.94 13.67
C LEU A 155 14.94 10.79 13.96
N LEU A 156 15.98 10.62 13.13
CA LEU A 156 17.01 9.61 13.41
C LEU A 156 17.94 10.11 14.51
N GLN A 157 18.27 9.21 15.43
CA GLN A 157 19.23 9.51 16.50
C GLN A 157 20.65 9.22 16.04
N ASP A 158 21.61 9.97 16.54
CA ASP A 158 23.02 9.72 16.27
C ASP A 158 23.39 8.30 16.73
N GLY A 159 24.02 7.53 15.83
CA GLY A 159 24.41 6.17 16.12
C GLY A 159 23.29 5.13 15.99
N ASP A 160 22.18 5.47 15.36
CA ASP A 160 21.09 4.51 15.10
C ASP A 160 21.62 3.35 14.24
N ALA A 161 21.71 2.17 14.85
CA ALA A 161 22.26 0.98 14.21
C ALA A 161 21.44 0.50 13.00
N LEU A 162 20.19 0.96 12.88
CA LEU A 162 19.32 0.59 11.78
C LEU A 162 19.30 1.63 10.64
N ALA A 163 20.03 2.76 10.80
CA ALA A 163 19.98 3.84 9.80
C ALA A 163 20.42 3.35 8.41
N ASP A 164 21.50 2.57 8.32
CA ASP A 164 21.98 2.05 7.04
C ASP A 164 20.95 1.16 6.36
N ARG A 165 20.23 0.35 7.12
CA ARG A 165 19.16 -0.49 6.58
C ARG A 165 18.00 0.37 6.07
N LEU A 166 17.60 1.39 6.84
CA LEU A 166 16.53 2.30 6.42
C LEU A 166 16.85 2.98 5.09
N TYR A 167 18.09 3.44 4.93
CA TYR A 167 18.52 4.14 3.71
C TYR A 167 18.42 3.27 2.44
N THR A 168 18.46 1.97 2.58
CA THR A 168 18.47 1.04 1.45
C THR A 168 17.19 0.21 1.31
N SER A 169 16.21 0.39 2.20
CA SER A 169 15.00 -0.43 2.16
C SER A 169 13.70 0.35 2.33
N HIS A 170 13.77 1.60 2.83
CA HIS A 170 12.56 2.37 3.15
C HIS A 170 12.63 3.81 2.66
N MET A 171 11.49 4.41 2.34
CA MET A 171 11.42 5.76 1.79
C MET A 171 11.42 6.83 2.88
N GLU A 172 12.35 7.74 2.77
CA GLU A 172 12.47 8.92 3.61
C GLU A 172 11.49 10.01 3.13
N LEU A 173 10.97 10.82 4.05
CA LEU A 173 9.98 11.87 3.74
C LEU A 173 10.43 12.80 2.60
N ARG A 174 11.66 13.32 2.64
CA ARG A 174 12.15 14.25 1.60
C ARG A 174 12.30 13.56 0.25
N THR A 175 12.61 12.25 0.26
CA THR A 175 12.69 11.46 -0.98
C THR A 175 11.29 11.36 -1.61
N LEU A 176 10.27 11.06 -0.81
CA LEU A 176 8.88 11.04 -1.31
C LEU A 176 8.46 12.43 -1.82
N LEU A 177 8.72 13.48 -1.04
CA LEU A 177 8.37 14.85 -1.43
C LEU A 177 9.04 15.25 -2.75
N SER A 178 10.30 14.82 -2.95
CA SER A 178 11.02 15.05 -4.21
C SER A 178 10.39 14.30 -5.38
N ALA A 179 9.98 13.04 -5.16
CA ALA A 179 9.29 12.25 -6.19
C ALA A 179 7.95 12.89 -6.58
N LEU A 180 7.19 13.36 -5.60
CA LEU A 180 5.93 14.07 -5.85
C LEU A 180 6.17 15.38 -6.61
N ALA A 181 7.21 16.14 -6.24
CA ALA A 181 7.53 17.43 -6.89
C ALA A 181 7.96 17.25 -8.35
N SER A 182 8.56 16.11 -8.69
CA SER A 182 8.99 15.80 -10.06
C SER A 182 7.90 15.11 -10.90
N SER A 183 6.74 14.79 -10.30
CA SER A 183 5.64 14.08 -10.96
C SER A 183 4.57 15.06 -11.43
N ASP A 184 3.78 14.62 -12.42
CA ASP A 184 2.59 15.36 -12.84
C ASP A 184 1.43 15.03 -11.89
N LEU A 185 1.14 15.94 -10.97
CA LEU A 185 0.07 15.79 -9.99
C LEU A 185 -1.25 16.44 -10.41
N SER A 186 -1.37 16.86 -11.68
CA SER A 186 -2.55 17.61 -12.15
C SER A 186 -3.87 16.85 -11.99
N GLN A 187 -3.84 15.52 -11.97
CA GLN A 187 -5.02 14.67 -11.77
C GLN A 187 -5.08 14.06 -10.36
N CYS A 188 -4.09 14.32 -9.53
CA CYS A 188 -4.02 13.72 -8.20
C CYS A 188 -5.02 14.38 -7.25
N ARG A 189 -5.88 13.56 -6.64
CA ARG A 189 -6.90 14.07 -5.71
C ARG A 189 -6.64 13.69 -4.26
N GLU A 190 -5.78 12.69 -4.01
CA GLU A 190 -5.41 12.29 -2.64
C GLU A 190 -4.08 11.55 -2.62
N ILE A 191 -3.36 11.72 -1.52
CA ILE A 191 -2.09 11.04 -1.26
C ILE A 191 -2.21 10.29 0.07
N HIS A 192 -1.89 9.01 0.06
CA HIS A 192 -1.85 8.17 1.26
C HIS A 192 -0.40 7.84 1.60
N LEU A 193 0.01 8.20 2.81
CA LEU A 193 1.34 7.93 3.34
C LEU A 193 1.28 6.63 4.13
N LEU A 194 2.01 5.63 3.70
CA LEU A 194 1.94 4.26 4.19
C LEU A 194 3.22 3.85 4.91
N HIS A 195 3.14 2.80 5.71
CA HIS A 195 4.27 2.11 6.33
C HIS A 195 5.15 3.06 7.15
N ILE A 196 4.52 3.95 7.92
CA ILE A 196 5.22 4.95 8.74
C ILE A 196 5.81 4.25 9.97
N SER A 197 7.09 4.46 10.22
CA SER A 197 7.78 3.92 11.39
C SER A 197 7.20 4.50 12.68
N GLN A 198 6.96 3.65 13.68
CA GLN A 198 6.47 4.11 14.99
C GLN A 198 7.52 4.93 15.75
N ASP A 199 8.79 4.61 15.53
CA ASP A 199 9.89 5.24 16.29
C ASP A 199 10.56 6.40 15.53
N ARG A 200 10.47 6.41 14.19
CA ARG A 200 11.22 7.34 13.33
C ARG A 200 10.32 8.11 12.37
N GLY A 201 9.02 8.02 12.58
CA GLY A 201 8.01 8.73 11.78
C GLY A 201 7.10 9.57 12.65
N ASP A 202 6.54 10.61 12.05
CA ASP A 202 5.50 11.44 12.66
C ASP A 202 4.36 11.56 11.63
N PRO A 203 3.31 10.71 11.77
CA PRO A 203 2.24 10.69 10.78
C PRO A 203 1.58 12.05 10.52
N GLN A 204 1.37 12.84 11.58
CA GLN A 204 0.73 14.15 11.44
C GLN A 204 1.64 15.15 10.74
N ALA A 205 2.92 15.18 11.12
CA ALA A 205 3.90 16.07 10.49
C ALA A 205 4.12 15.68 9.03
N PHE A 206 4.18 14.38 8.71
CA PHE A 206 4.39 13.90 7.34
C PHE A 206 3.20 14.26 6.44
N ALA A 207 1.98 14.06 6.92
CA ALA A 207 0.77 14.42 6.17
C ALA A 207 0.72 15.93 5.93
N ARG A 208 1.01 16.73 6.95
CA ARG A 208 1.03 18.20 6.85
C ARG A 208 2.08 18.66 5.83
N ALA A 209 3.32 18.16 5.91
CA ALA A 209 4.39 18.55 4.98
C ALA A 209 4.03 18.18 3.53
N THR A 210 3.44 17.00 3.33
CA THR A 210 3.02 16.55 2.01
C THR A 210 1.92 17.46 1.45
N GLN A 211 0.91 17.77 2.27
CA GLN A 211 -0.19 18.64 1.84
C GLN A 211 0.26 20.07 1.60
N GLU A 212 1.16 20.60 2.43
CA GLU A 212 1.72 21.95 2.24
C GLU A 212 2.50 22.07 0.94
N GLN A 213 3.29 21.04 0.59
CA GLN A 213 4.10 21.06 -0.63
C GLN A 213 3.25 20.86 -1.89
N THR A 214 2.26 19.97 -1.85
CA THR A 214 1.53 19.55 -3.06
C THR A 214 0.21 20.29 -3.26
N GLY A 215 -0.39 20.81 -2.20
CA GLY A 215 -1.75 21.33 -2.22
C GLY A 215 -2.84 20.26 -2.26
N ILE A 216 -2.47 18.98 -2.12
CA ILE A 216 -3.37 17.83 -2.26
C ILE A 216 -3.62 17.23 -0.87
N PRO A 217 -4.87 16.85 -0.55
CA PRO A 217 -5.15 16.17 0.73
C PRO A 217 -4.24 14.95 0.94
N ALA A 218 -3.55 14.91 2.08
CA ALA A 218 -2.63 13.82 2.42
C ALA A 218 -3.09 13.15 3.71
N TYR A 219 -3.13 11.83 3.71
CA TYR A 219 -3.63 11.00 4.79
C TYR A 219 -2.53 10.03 5.23
N ALA A 220 -2.19 10.06 6.51
CA ALA A 220 -1.18 9.17 7.08
C ALA A 220 -1.87 7.91 7.63
N ALA A 221 -1.53 6.75 7.10
CA ALA A 221 -2.05 5.48 7.58
C ALA A 221 -1.42 5.12 8.94
N GLN A 222 -2.19 4.44 9.76
CA GLN A 222 -1.79 4.10 11.13
C GLN A 222 -1.57 2.59 11.27
N PRO A 223 -0.62 2.17 12.12
CA PRO A 223 -0.55 0.77 12.50
C PRO A 223 -1.78 0.35 13.31
N ILE A 224 -2.06 -0.93 13.35
CA ILE A 224 -3.18 -1.43 14.15
C ILE A 224 -2.84 -1.28 15.64
N THR A 225 -3.65 -0.51 16.32
CA THR A 225 -3.72 -0.54 17.77
C THR A 225 -5.12 -0.98 18.16
N THR A 226 -5.26 -1.58 19.33
CA THR A 226 -6.58 -1.97 19.85
C THR A 226 -7.57 -0.80 19.91
N ARG A 227 -7.05 0.41 20.01
CA ARG A 227 -7.84 1.65 20.07
C ARG A 227 -8.35 2.06 18.68
N ASN A 228 -7.53 1.85 17.63
CA ASN A 228 -7.85 2.29 16.27
C ASN A 228 -8.90 1.41 15.59
N GLN A 229 -9.09 0.16 16.04
CA GLN A 229 -10.08 -0.74 15.46
C GLN A 229 -11.51 -0.18 15.58
N HIS A 230 -11.83 0.46 16.71
CA HIS A 230 -13.17 1.05 16.92
C HIS A 230 -13.33 2.37 16.15
N ASP A 231 -12.30 3.18 16.08
CA ASP A 231 -12.36 4.48 15.39
C ASP A 231 -12.43 4.32 13.87
N TYR A 232 -11.72 3.35 13.30
CA TYR A 232 -11.75 3.09 11.86
C TYR A 232 -13.15 2.67 11.38
N GLN A 233 -13.81 1.79 12.15
CA GLN A 233 -15.19 1.39 11.85
C GLN A 233 -16.17 2.56 11.92
N ARG A 234 -15.92 3.50 12.83
CA ARG A 234 -16.74 4.70 13.00
C ARG A 234 -16.55 5.70 11.86
N ILE A 235 -15.31 5.89 11.42
CA ILE A 235 -14.99 6.80 10.30
C ILE A 235 -15.58 6.28 8.99
N GLN A 236 -15.48 4.97 8.75
CA GLN A 236 -16.01 4.36 7.52
C GLN A 236 -17.54 4.44 7.43
N ARG A 237 -18.23 4.38 8.57
CA ARG A 237 -19.71 4.50 8.60
C ARG A 237 -20.18 5.93 8.32
N ASN A 238 -19.31 6.93 8.49
CA ASN A 238 -19.66 8.35 8.36
C ASN A 238 -19.18 8.99 7.05
N ILE A 239 -18.60 8.22 6.14
CA ILE A 239 -18.25 8.73 4.80
C ILE A 239 -19.54 8.79 3.99
N PRO A 240 -20.01 9.98 3.57
CA PRO A 240 -21.22 10.05 2.77
C PRO A 240 -20.97 9.36 1.43
N HIS A 241 -21.79 8.36 1.14
CA HIS A 241 -21.84 7.80 -0.20
C HIS A 241 -22.36 8.89 -1.13
N ARG A 242 -21.48 9.47 -1.94
CA ARG A 242 -21.95 10.32 -3.04
C ARG A 242 -22.69 9.41 -4.02
N GLN A 243 -23.98 9.64 -4.16
CA GLN A 243 -24.81 9.06 -5.20
C GLN A 243 -24.38 9.61 -6.56
#